data_6db2d0d73010e68e324e94c410d155b8
#
_entry.id   6db2d0d73010e68e324e94c410d155b8
#
_cell.length_a   1.000
_cell.length_b   1.000
_cell.length_c   1.000
_cell.angle_alpha   90.00
_cell.angle_beta   90.00
_cell.angle_gamma   90.00
#
_symmetry.space_group_name_H-M   'P 1'
#
loop_
_entity.id
_entity.type
_entity.pdbx_description
1 polymer ?
#
loop_
_entity_poly.entity_id
_entity_poly.type
_entity_poly.pdbx_seq_one_letter_code
_entity_poly.pdbx_strand_id
1 'polypeptide(L)' 'MRNVAIFIFDDVEVLDFTGPFEIFSVCGLRSGGEKPFNVYTVAEKQNIRARNNLLITANYLLGTCPQPDIVLIP' A
#
# COMPACT_ATOMS: atom_id res chain seq x y z
N MET A 1 -4.91 1.18 15.72
CA MET A 1 -4.72 0.67 14.37
C MET A 1 -3.31 1.03 13.90
N ARG A 2 -2.57 0.06 13.37
CA ARG A 2 -1.22 0.32 12.89
C ARG A 2 -1.24 0.74 11.44
N ASN A 3 -0.36 1.67 11.08
CA ASN A 3 -0.21 2.15 9.71
C ASN A 3 0.79 1.28 8.95
N VAL A 4 0.36 0.79 7.78
CA VAL A 4 1.21 -0.02 6.90
C VAL A 4 1.36 0.73 5.59
N ALA A 5 2.57 1.19 5.31
CA ALA A 5 2.89 1.88 4.07
C ALA A 5 3.53 0.90 3.09
N ILE A 6 2.96 0.80 1.91
CA ILE A 6 3.52 -0.01 0.83
C ILE A 6 4.12 0.94 -0.20
N PHE A 7 5.43 0.90 -0.36
CA PHE A 7 6.13 1.77 -1.29
C PHE A 7 6.00 1.21 -2.70
N ILE A 8 5.42 2.01 -3.61
CA ILE A 8 5.27 1.63 -5.02
C ILE A 8 6.10 2.55 -5.90
N PHE A 9 6.49 2.06 -7.05
CA PHE A 9 7.41 2.76 -7.96
C PHE A 9 7.17 2.29 -9.39
N ASP A 10 7.70 3.02 -10.35
CA ASP A 10 7.59 2.62 -11.75
C ASP A 10 8.15 1.22 -11.95
N ASP A 11 7.43 0.41 -12.70
CA ASP A 11 7.78 -0.97 -13.05
C ASP A 11 7.67 -1.97 -11.89
N VAL A 12 6.99 -1.60 -10.80
CA VAL A 12 6.74 -2.51 -9.69
C VAL A 12 5.88 -3.70 -10.16
N GLU A 13 6.20 -4.90 -9.67
CA GLU A 13 5.40 -6.08 -9.94
C GLU A 13 4.03 -5.94 -9.28
N VAL A 14 2.96 -6.08 -10.05
CA VAL A 14 1.60 -5.82 -9.57
C VAL A 14 1.24 -6.67 -8.35
N LEU A 15 1.50 -7.99 -8.42
CA LEU A 15 1.14 -8.87 -7.31
C LEU A 15 1.99 -8.63 -6.07
N ASP A 16 3.20 -8.09 -6.22
CA ASP A 16 4.09 -7.87 -5.09
C ASP A 16 3.58 -6.77 -4.15
N PHE A 17 2.76 -5.85 -4.64
CA PHE A 17 2.16 -4.86 -3.74
C PHE A 17 0.67 -5.09 -3.51
N THR A 18 -0.05 -5.62 -4.49
CA THR A 18 -1.49 -5.85 -4.33
C THR A 18 -1.79 -7.03 -3.41
N GLY A 19 -0.94 -8.06 -3.41
CA GLY A 19 -1.09 -9.19 -2.50
C GLY A 19 -1.05 -8.74 -1.04
N PRO A 20 0.05 -8.13 -0.60
CA PRO A 20 0.10 -7.61 0.77
C PRO A 20 -0.97 -6.57 1.06
N PHE A 21 -1.28 -5.69 0.11
CA PHE A 21 -2.34 -4.70 0.29
C PHE A 21 -3.66 -5.37 0.65
N GLU A 22 -4.02 -6.41 -0.09
CA GLU A 22 -5.26 -7.13 0.15
C GLU A 22 -5.24 -7.82 1.51
N ILE A 23 -4.17 -8.52 1.83
CA ILE A 23 -4.08 -9.28 3.08
C ILE A 23 -4.20 -8.36 4.29
N PHE A 24 -3.48 -7.24 4.31
CA PHE A 24 -3.58 -6.28 5.40
C PHE A 24 -4.96 -5.61 5.44
N SER A 25 -5.56 -5.38 4.27
CA SER A 25 -6.86 -4.71 4.20
C SER A 25 -7.99 -5.56 4.77
N VAL A 26 -7.96 -6.88 4.57
CA VAL A 26 -9.06 -7.75 4.99
C VAL A 26 -8.84 -8.34 6.38
N CYS A 27 -7.68 -8.10 6.99
CA CYS A 27 -7.37 -8.65 8.30
C CYS A 27 -8.41 -8.16 9.32
N GLY A 28 -8.94 -9.08 10.10
CA GLY A 28 -9.92 -8.77 11.14
C GLY A 28 -11.36 -8.71 10.67
N LEU A 29 -11.64 -8.68 9.37
CA LEU A 29 -13.01 -8.56 8.88
C LEU A 29 -13.90 -9.74 9.29
N ARG A 30 -13.33 -10.96 9.30
CA ARG A 30 -14.10 -12.17 9.63
C ARG A 30 -14.45 -12.26 11.09
N SER A 31 -13.68 -11.64 11.96
CA SER A 31 -13.95 -11.69 13.40
C SER A 31 -14.97 -10.65 13.84
N GLY A 32 -15.41 -9.79 12.94
CA GLY A 32 -16.36 -8.72 13.26
C GLY A 32 -15.76 -7.60 14.08
N GLY A 33 -14.44 -7.62 14.31
CA GLY A 33 -13.75 -6.59 15.06
C GLY A 33 -13.28 -5.44 14.21
N GLU A 34 -12.57 -4.50 14.82
CA GLU A 34 -11.95 -3.41 14.12
C GLU A 34 -10.80 -3.89 13.24
N LYS A 35 -10.55 -3.19 12.17
CA LYS A 35 -9.39 -3.47 11.32
C LYS A 35 -8.12 -3.14 12.09
N PRO A 36 -7.17 -4.09 12.23
CA PRO A 36 -5.93 -3.81 12.94
C PRO A 36 -4.95 -2.96 12.14
N PHE A 37 -5.13 -2.87 10.82
CA PHE A 37 -4.18 -2.17 9.95
C PHE A 37 -4.88 -1.14 9.08
N ASN A 38 -4.23 0.02 8.97
CA ASN A 38 -4.56 1.03 7.98
C ASN A 38 -3.50 0.94 6.89
N VAL A 39 -3.81 0.30 5.77
CA VAL A 39 -2.86 0.07 4.70
C VAL A 39 -3.04 1.11 3.60
N TYR A 40 -1.92 1.62 3.08
CA TYR A 40 -1.94 2.62 2.02
C TYR A 40 -0.69 2.49 1.16
N THR A 41 -0.78 3.01 -0.05
CA THR A 41 0.35 3.05 -0.97
C THR A 41 1.03 4.41 -0.91
N VAL A 42 2.34 4.41 -1.04
CA VAL A 42 3.17 5.61 -0.99
C VAL A 42 4.13 5.58 -2.18
N ALA A 43 4.33 6.72 -2.82
CA ALA A 43 5.26 6.83 -3.94
C ALA A 43 5.95 8.18 -3.95
N GLU A 44 7.02 8.29 -4.73
CA GLU A 44 7.72 9.56 -4.92
C GLU A 44 6.90 10.54 -5.75
N LYS A 45 6.03 10.03 -6.61
CA LYS A 45 5.14 10.84 -7.45
C LYS A 45 3.74 10.24 -7.39
N GLN A 46 2.74 11.07 -7.67
CA GLN A 46 1.35 10.68 -7.50
C GLN A 46 0.95 9.49 -8.37
N ASN A 47 1.39 9.47 -9.62
CA ASN A 47 1.06 8.39 -10.56
C ASN A 47 2.31 7.62 -10.92
N ILE A 48 2.24 6.29 -10.80
CA ILE A 48 3.33 5.42 -11.25
C ILE A 48 2.79 4.45 -12.30
N ARG A 49 3.68 3.89 -13.08
CA ARG A 49 3.34 2.85 -14.04
C ARG A 49 3.96 1.55 -13.57
N ALA A 50 3.11 0.64 -13.07
CA ALA A 50 3.54 -0.68 -12.67
C ALA A 50 3.90 -1.52 -13.88
N ARG A 51 4.34 -2.73 -13.65
CA ARG A 51 4.75 -3.64 -14.72
C ARG A 51 3.66 -3.72 -15.79
N ASN A 52 4.10 -3.77 -17.03
CA ASN A 52 3.23 -3.83 -18.20
C ASN A 52 2.31 -2.62 -18.32
N ASN A 53 2.81 -1.47 -17.86
CA ASN A 53 2.17 -0.16 -18.09
C ASN A 53 0.85 0.05 -17.34
N LEU A 54 0.61 -0.68 -16.26
CA LEU A 54 -0.58 -0.48 -15.43
C LEU A 54 -0.44 0.83 -14.65
N LEU A 55 -1.34 1.77 -14.91
CA LEU A 55 -1.31 3.07 -14.25
C LEU A 55 -1.93 3.00 -12.86
N ILE A 56 -1.18 3.42 -11.85
CA ILE A 56 -1.61 3.39 -10.45
C ILE A 56 -1.43 4.77 -9.86
N THR A 57 -2.45 5.23 -9.14
CA THR A 57 -2.36 6.46 -8.35
C THR A 57 -2.09 6.08 -6.90
N ALA A 58 -0.98 6.57 -6.33
CA ALA A 58 -0.64 6.31 -4.94
C ALA A 58 -1.59 7.07 -4.00
N ASN A 59 -1.82 6.49 -2.82
CA ASN A 59 -2.65 7.17 -1.81
C ASN A 59 -1.95 8.43 -1.29
N TYR A 60 -0.63 8.37 -1.09
CA TYR A 60 0.14 9.49 -0.55
C TYR A 60 1.49 9.60 -1.24
N LEU A 61 2.06 10.79 -1.15
CA LEU A 61 3.45 11.02 -1.49
C LEU A 61 4.32 10.74 -0.26
N LEU A 62 5.60 10.44 -0.49
CA LEU A 62 6.52 10.12 0.61
C LEU A 62 6.58 11.20 1.68
N GLY A 63 6.49 12.46 1.29
CA GLY A 63 6.58 13.57 2.24
C GLY A 63 5.32 13.87 3.00
N THR A 64 4.18 13.28 2.63
CA THR A 64 2.87 13.64 3.20
C THR A 64 2.09 12.45 3.72
N CYS A 65 2.66 11.27 3.73
CA CYS A 65 1.95 10.09 4.22
C CYS A 65 1.88 10.08 5.75
N PRO A 66 0.85 9.42 6.33
CA PRO A 66 0.84 9.19 7.76
C PRO A 66 2.09 8.42 8.20
N GLN A 67 2.50 8.65 9.44
CA GLN A 67 3.68 7.97 9.98
C GLN A 67 3.45 6.45 9.96
N PRO A 68 4.23 5.68 9.23
CA PRO A 68 4.02 4.24 9.17
C PRO A 68 4.62 3.54 10.38
N ASP A 69 3.95 2.46 10.80
CA ASP A 69 4.49 1.51 11.77
C ASP A 69 5.23 0.38 11.06
N ILE A 70 4.76 0.05 9.86
CA ILE A 70 5.34 -1.00 9.02
C ILE A 70 5.51 -0.42 7.62
N VAL A 71 6.69 -0.62 7.05
CA VAL A 71 6.98 -0.24 5.65
C VAL A 71 7.29 -1.51 4.89
N LEU A 72 6.58 -1.69 3.77
CA LEU A 72 6.81 -2.83 2.89
C LEU A 72 7.34 -2.33 1.56
N ILE A 73 8.47 -2.89 1.13
CA ILE A 73 9.10 -2.56 -0.14
C ILE A 73 9.09 -3.81 -1.01
N PRO A 74 8.24 -3.86 -2.03
CA PRO A 74 8.13 -5.02 -2.92
C PRO A 74 9.41 -5.33 -3.69
#